data_6c93afc794465adc3662d7332308e925
#
_entry.id   6c93afc794465adc3662d7332308e925
#
_cell.length_a   1.000
_cell.length_b   1.000
_cell.length_c   1.000
_cell.angle_alpha   90.00
_cell.angle_beta   90.00
_cell.angle_gamma   90.00
#
_symmetry.space_group_name_H-M   'P 1'
#
loop_
_entity.id
_entity.type
_entity.pdbx_description
1 polymer ?
#
loop_
_entity_poly.entity_id
_entity_poly.type
_entity_poly.pdbx_seq_one_letter_code
_entity_poly.pdbx_strand_id
1 'polypeptide(L)' 'MAYYHRIKELREDHDKTQRDIAAMLDMPQSQYWRYEQGFRDIPTDILIRLADYYGVTVDYILGRTDKDSDH' A
#
# COMPACT_ATOMS: atom_id res chain seq x y z
N MET A 1 -5.04 15.56 0.88
CA MET A 1 -5.17 14.21 0.32
C MET A 1 -3.78 13.62 0.17
N ALA A 2 -3.53 12.44 0.73
CA ALA A 2 -2.22 11.81 0.66
C ALA A 2 -2.08 11.05 -0.66
N TYR A 3 -0.85 10.95 -1.16
CA TYR A 3 -0.55 10.16 -2.35
C TYR A 3 0.43 9.06 -1.96
N TYR A 4 -0.02 7.82 -2.06
CA TYR A 4 0.74 6.65 -1.60
C TYR A 4 1.38 5.94 -2.81
N HIS A 5 2.24 6.66 -3.54
CA HIS A 5 2.85 6.11 -4.75
C HIS A 5 3.68 4.84 -4.48
N ARG A 6 4.18 4.67 -3.26
CA ARG A 6 4.99 3.49 -2.92
C ARG A 6 4.19 2.20 -2.89
N ILE A 7 2.89 2.25 -2.62
CA ILE A 7 2.09 1.01 -2.63
C ILE A 7 1.96 0.47 -4.04
N LYS A 8 1.89 1.33 -5.04
CA LYS A 8 1.88 0.90 -6.44
C LYS A 8 3.23 0.29 -6.83
N GLU A 9 4.33 0.95 -6.44
CA GLU A 9 5.68 0.45 -6.71
C GLU A 9 5.90 -0.91 -6.06
N LEU A 10 5.52 -1.06 -4.79
CA LEU A 10 5.65 -2.33 -4.08
C LEU A 10 4.83 -3.42 -4.75
N ARG A 11 3.60 -3.09 -5.15
CA ARG A 11 2.74 -4.05 -5.83
C ARG A 11 3.37 -4.52 -7.13
N GLU A 12 3.87 -3.61 -7.94
CA GLU A 12 4.51 -3.93 -9.21
C GLU A 12 5.79 -4.74 -9.01
N ASP A 13 6.58 -4.38 -8.01
CA ASP A 13 7.81 -5.10 -7.67
C ASP A 13 7.54 -6.55 -7.26
N HIS A 14 6.36 -6.82 -6.71
CA HIS A 14 5.95 -8.16 -6.29
C HIS A 14 5.13 -8.88 -7.38
N ASP A 15 5.06 -8.30 -8.58
CA ASP A 15 4.32 -8.88 -9.72
C ASP A 15 2.85 -9.14 -9.39
N LYS A 16 2.22 -8.23 -8.64
CA LYS A 16 0.82 -8.36 -8.26
C LYS A 16 -0.04 -7.35 -9.00
N THR A 17 -1.29 -7.75 -9.28
CA THR A 17 -2.27 -6.84 -9.87
C THR A 17 -3.02 -6.10 -8.76
N GLN A 18 -3.73 -5.04 -9.13
CA GLN A 18 -4.61 -4.35 -8.18
C GLN A 18 -5.67 -5.31 -7.63
N ARG A 19 -6.17 -6.20 -8.47
CA ARG A 19 -7.15 -7.21 -8.05
C ARG A 19 -6.57 -8.13 -6.98
N ASP A 20 -5.32 -8.55 -7.14
CA ASP A 20 -4.67 -9.43 -6.16
C ASP A 20 -4.60 -8.76 -4.79
N ILE A 21 -4.18 -7.50 -4.75
CA ILE A 21 -4.04 -6.79 -3.49
C ILE A 21 -5.40 -6.46 -2.89
N ALA A 22 -6.36 -6.06 -3.71
CA ALA A 22 -7.72 -5.82 -3.23
C ALA A 22 -8.31 -7.08 -2.59
N ALA A 23 -8.11 -8.23 -3.21
CA ALA A 23 -8.57 -9.51 -2.66
C ALA A 23 -7.90 -9.81 -1.32
N MET A 24 -6.60 -9.56 -1.20
CA MET A 24 -5.86 -9.76 0.05
C MET A 24 -6.40 -8.84 1.15
N LEU A 25 -6.84 -7.65 0.79
CA LEU A 25 -7.38 -6.67 1.75
C LEU A 25 -8.88 -6.81 1.96
N ASP A 26 -9.53 -7.80 1.33
CA ASP A 26 -10.97 -8.04 1.44
C ASP A 26 -11.80 -6.83 1.00
N MET A 27 -11.40 -6.18 -0.08
CA MET A 27 -12.12 -5.02 -0.59
C MET A 27 -12.27 -5.08 -2.10
N PRO A 28 -13.25 -4.34 -2.67
CA PRO A 28 -13.36 -4.24 -4.13
C PRO A 28 -12.13 -3.57 -4.75
N GLN A 29 -11.80 -3.96 -5.96
CA GLN A 29 -10.67 -3.38 -6.69
C GLN A 29 -10.83 -1.85 -6.83
N SER A 30 -12.05 -1.38 -7.05
CA SER A 30 -12.33 0.05 -7.20
C SER A 30 -11.95 0.84 -5.95
N GLN A 31 -12.15 0.26 -4.77
CA GLN A 31 -11.75 0.90 -3.52
C GLN A 31 -10.23 0.96 -3.38
N TYR A 32 -9.55 -0.14 -3.67
CA TYR A 32 -8.09 -0.19 -3.61
C TYR A 32 -7.48 0.77 -4.64
N TRP A 33 -8.06 0.84 -5.85
CA TRP A 33 -7.61 1.76 -6.89
C TRP A 33 -7.58 3.20 -6.39
N ARG A 34 -8.60 3.60 -5.63
CA ARG A 34 -8.68 4.97 -5.10
C ARG A 34 -7.53 5.28 -4.16
N TYR A 35 -7.05 4.28 -3.42
CA TYR A 35 -5.88 4.45 -2.56
C TYR A 35 -4.63 4.72 -3.39
N GLU A 36 -4.42 3.95 -4.45
CA GLU A 36 -3.24 4.15 -5.30
C GLU A 36 -3.27 5.49 -6.02
N GLN A 37 -4.45 6.00 -6.35
CA GLN A 37 -4.59 7.27 -7.04
C GLN A 37 -4.55 8.48 -6.09
N GLY A 38 -4.58 8.24 -4.79
CA GLY A 38 -4.57 9.32 -3.80
C GLY A 38 -5.92 9.98 -3.58
N PHE A 39 -7.01 9.39 -4.09
CA PHE A 39 -8.36 9.93 -3.89
C PHE A 39 -8.90 9.69 -2.50
N ARG A 40 -8.32 8.74 -1.77
CA ARG A 40 -8.73 8.39 -0.42
C ARG A 40 -7.50 8.12 0.44
N ASP A 41 -7.57 8.54 1.69
CA ASP A 41 -6.54 8.18 2.66
C ASP A 41 -6.71 6.73 3.08
N ILE A 42 -5.60 6.03 3.23
CA ILE A 42 -5.62 4.62 3.63
C ILE A 42 -5.82 4.54 5.14
N PRO A 43 -6.84 3.81 5.62
CA PRO A 43 -6.99 3.61 7.07
C PRO A 43 -5.76 2.94 7.67
N THR A 44 -5.50 3.23 8.95
CA THR A 44 -4.31 2.73 9.63
C THR A 44 -4.20 1.22 9.61
N ASP A 45 -5.31 0.50 9.82
CA ASP A 45 -5.31 -0.96 9.81
C ASP A 45 -4.93 -1.52 8.44
N ILE A 46 -5.36 -0.86 7.37
CA ILE A 46 -5.00 -1.27 6.00
C ILE A 46 -3.53 -0.97 5.73
N LEU A 47 -3.02 0.17 6.21
CA LEU A 47 -1.58 0.48 6.10
C LEU A 47 -0.73 -0.59 6.78
N ILE A 48 -1.14 -1.02 7.97
CA ILE A 48 -0.41 -2.04 8.71
C ILE A 48 -0.42 -3.38 7.93
N ARG A 49 -1.57 -3.75 7.38
CA ARG A 49 -1.68 -4.98 6.59
C ARG A 49 -0.79 -4.93 5.35
N LEU A 50 -0.75 -3.80 4.67
CA LEU A 50 0.12 -3.62 3.50
C LEU A 50 1.59 -3.70 3.89
N ALA A 51 1.97 -3.03 4.98
CA ALA A 51 3.34 -3.07 5.47
C ALA A 51 3.77 -4.49 5.81
N ASP A 52 2.92 -5.23 6.52
CA ASP A 52 3.19 -6.63 6.88
C ASP A 52 3.30 -7.51 5.64
N TYR A 53 2.41 -7.30 4.68
CA TYR A 53 2.39 -8.11 3.46
C TYR A 53 3.68 -7.94 2.65
N TYR A 54 4.14 -6.69 2.51
CA TYR A 54 5.34 -6.39 1.73
C TYR A 54 6.64 -6.49 2.54
N GLY A 55 6.54 -6.67 3.85
CA GLY A 55 7.74 -6.73 4.70
C GLY A 55 8.44 -5.39 4.83
N VAL A 56 7.69 -4.28 4.82
CA VAL A 56 8.23 -2.93 4.95
C VAL A 56 7.55 -2.24 6.13
N THR A 57 8.04 -1.05 6.49
CA THR A 57 7.43 -0.27 7.56
C THR A 57 6.32 0.63 7.00
N VAL A 58 5.39 1.02 7.87
CA VAL A 58 4.37 2.01 7.51
C VAL A 58 5.03 3.33 7.13
N ASP A 59 6.10 3.72 7.84
CA ASP A 59 6.85 4.95 7.53
C ASP A 59 7.38 4.93 6.09
N TYR A 60 7.86 3.78 5.63
CA TYR A 60 8.32 3.65 4.24
C TYR A 60 7.15 3.87 3.26
N ILE A 61 5.99 3.25 3.54
CA ILE A 61 4.81 3.42 2.69
C ILE A 61 4.39 4.89 2.62
N LEU A 62 4.47 5.60 3.75
CA LEU A 62 4.08 7.00 3.84
C LEU A 62 5.13 7.96 3.27
N GLY A 63 6.29 7.44 2.86
CA GLY A 63 7.36 8.27 2.32
C GLY A 63 8.13 9.04 3.37
N ARG A 64 8.03 8.66 4.65
CA ARG A 64 8.73 9.34 5.74
C ARG A 64 10.17 8.86 5.90
N THR A 65 10.51 7.74 5.26
CA THR A 65 11.86 7.19 5.27
C THR A 65 12.10 6.48 3.96
N ASP A 66 13.36 6.42 3.54
CA ASP A 66 13.76 5.64 2.37
C ASP A 66 14.13 4.20 2.73
N LYS A 67 14.14 3.87 4.03
CA LYS A 67 14.43 2.52 4.49
C LYS A 67 13.16 1.70 4.47
N ASP A 68 13.22 0.54 3.83
CA ASP A 68 12.08 -0.37 3.75
C ASP A 68 11.94 -1.24 5.01
N SER A 69 12.91 -1.18 5.93
CA SER A 69 12.84 -1.89 7.21
C SER A 69 13.50 -1.05 8.30
N ASP A 70 13.35 -1.47 9.56
CA ASP A 70 13.81 -0.73 10.76
C ASP A 70 15.28 -0.97 11.11
N HIS A 71 16.08 -1.32 10.17
CA HIS A 71 17.52 -1.54 10.45
C HIS A 71 18.35 -0.36 10.04
#